data_57139d90280480d2c2492eef4b412d98
#
_entry.id   57139d90280480d2c2492eef4b412d98
#
_cell.length_a   1.000
_cell.length_b   1.000
_cell.length_c   1.000
_cell.angle_alpha   90.00
_cell.angle_beta   90.00
_cell.angle_gamma   90.00
#
_symmetry.space_group_name_H-M   'P 1'
#
loop_
_entity.id
_entity.type
_entity.pdbx_description
1 polymer ?
#
loop_
_entity_poly.entity_id
_entity_poly.type
_entity_poly.pdbx_seq_one_letter_code
_entity_poly.pdbx_strand_id
1 'polypeptide(L)'
;MCILALQFQVARDAPVLLAYNREEDAERPSSPPRIQSGRPRVVCGVDRKANGTWLGVNQHGLCVAVSNRPKRAVPPEPISRGLLCRKLLGAANARDAARMAVDELSSGNYAGANYVCVDASYAAVVYGGDSIR
;
A
#
# COMPACT_ATOMS: atom_id res chain seq x y z
N MET A 1 1.03 6.56 14.68
CA MET A 1 0.02 6.69 13.57
C MET A 1 0.75 7.08 12.29
N CYS A 2 0.64 6.27 11.23
CA CYS A 2 1.24 6.64 9.93
C CYS A 2 0.53 7.84 9.31
N ILE A 3 1.29 8.76 8.73
CA ILE A 3 0.78 9.94 8.02
C ILE A 3 1.21 9.83 6.57
N LEU A 4 0.27 10.06 5.64
CA LEU A 4 0.51 10.09 4.22
C LEU A 4 -0.07 11.39 3.64
N ALA A 5 0.73 12.09 2.85
CA ALA A 5 0.30 13.24 2.07
C ALA A 5 0.51 12.95 0.58
N LEU A 6 -0.50 13.25 -0.23
CA LEU A 6 -0.48 13.03 -1.68
C LEU A 6 -0.93 14.30 -2.40
N GLN A 7 -0.13 14.74 -3.36
CA GLN A 7 -0.54 15.68 -4.41
C GLN A 7 -0.60 14.91 -5.74
N PHE A 8 -1.75 14.96 -6.38
CA PHE A 8 -2.00 14.29 -7.65
C PHE A 8 -2.32 15.31 -8.74
N GLN A 9 -1.49 15.36 -9.78
CA GLN A 9 -1.63 16.28 -10.93
C GLN A 9 -1.68 17.77 -10.56
N VAL A 10 -1.02 18.17 -9.48
CA VAL A 10 -0.94 19.58 -9.02
C VAL A 10 0.34 20.24 -9.54
N ALA A 11 1.46 19.56 -9.42
CA ALA A 11 2.76 20.07 -9.90
C ALA A 11 2.98 19.70 -11.37
N ARG A 12 3.45 20.67 -12.16
CA ARG A 12 3.58 20.52 -13.62
C ARG A 12 4.49 19.37 -14.04
N ASP A 13 5.61 19.21 -13.35
CA ASP A 13 6.67 18.25 -13.72
C ASP A 13 6.67 17.00 -12.81
N ALA A 14 5.69 16.89 -11.90
CA ALA A 14 5.56 15.78 -11.00
C ALA A 14 4.05 15.42 -10.84
N PRO A 15 3.51 14.53 -11.66
CA PRO A 15 2.10 14.16 -11.59
C PRO A 15 1.72 13.52 -10.25
N VAL A 16 2.69 12.92 -9.56
CA VAL A 16 2.51 12.32 -8.23
C VAL A 16 3.62 12.80 -7.31
N LEU A 17 3.24 13.49 -6.24
CA LEU A 17 4.12 13.78 -5.11
C LEU A 17 3.52 13.12 -3.87
N LEU A 18 4.25 12.20 -3.27
CA LEU A 18 3.81 11.46 -2.10
C LEU A 18 4.86 11.53 -1.00
N ALA A 19 4.43 11.95 0.18
CA ALA A 19 5.23 11.90 1.40
C ALA A 19 4.57 10.94 2.39
N TYR A 20 5.36 10.08 3.00
CA TYR A 20 4.88 9.06 3.93
C TYR A 20 5.79 8.98 5.16
N ASN A 21 5.20 9.14 6.33
CA ASN A 21 5.86 8.88 7.60
C ASN A 21 5.33 7.57 8.20
N ARG A 22 6.17 6.55 8.22
CA ARG A 22 5.84 5.26 8.85
C ARG A 22 6.06 5.38 10.35
N GLU A 23 5.01 5.14 11.11
CA GLU A 23 5.10 4.93 12.56
C GLU A 23 4.84 3.46 12.87
N GLU A 24 5.82 2.82 13.46
CA GLU A 24 5.83 1.41 13.80
C GLU A 24 6.65 1.21 15.08
N ASP A 25 6.50 0.08 15.72
CA ASP A 25 7.34 -0.36 16.83
C ASP A 25 8.82 -0.32 16.42
N ALA A 26 9.65 0.34 17.25
CA ALA A 26 11.10 0.47 17.00
C ALA A 26 11.81 -0.88 16.91
N GLU A 27 11.31 -1.88 17.63
CA GLU A 27 11.85 -3.25 17.63
C GLU A 27 11.42 -4.07 16.40
N ARG A 28 10.49 -3.55 15.55
CA ARG A 28 10.06 -4.27 14.35
C ARG A 28 11.12 -4.20 13.27
N PRO A 29 11.77 -5.34 12.92
CA PRO A 29 12.86 -5.33 11.97
C PRO A 29 12.39 -4.98 10.57
N SER A 30 13.08 -4.05 9.93
CA SER A 30 12.79 -3.63 8.56
C SER A 30 14.06 -3.40 7.76
N SER A 31 13.95 -3.43 6.44
CA SER A 31 15.03 -3.06 5.53
C SER A 31 14.68 -1.78 4.78
N PRO A 32 15.68 -0.93 4.48
CA PRO A 32 15.47 0.26 3.66
C PRO A 32 15.00 -0.10 2.25
N PRO A 33 14.44 0.85 1.49
CA PRO A 33 14.01 0.63 0.12
C PRO A 33 15.15 0.11 -0.76
N ARG A 34 14.87 -0.96 -1.49
CA ARG A 34 15.77 -1.59 -2.46
C ARG A 34 14.97 -2.12 -3.63
N ILE A 35 15.62 -2.29 -4.77
CA ILE A 35 15.03 -2.97 -5.92
C ILE A 35 14.82 -4.45 -5.57
N GLN A 36 13.57 -4.88 -5.63
CA GLN A 36 13.18 -6.28 -5.49
C GLN A 36 13.10 -6.90 -6.88
N SER A 37 13.68 -8.08 -7.03
CA SER A 37 13.56 -8.87 -8.26
C SER A 37 12.11 -9.33 -8.46
N GLY A 38 11.71 -9.49 -9.72
CA GLY A 38 10.36 -9.93 -10.09
C GLY A 38 9.87 -9.27 -11.36
N ARG A 39 8.64 -9.57 -11.72
CA ARG A 39 7.92 -8.96 -12.86
C ARG A 39 6.54 -8.53 -12.39
N PRO A 40 6.30 -7.24 -12.21
CA PRO A 40 7.24 -6.11 -12.39
C PRO A 40 8.30 -6.04 -11.29
N ARG A 41 9.42 -5.35 -11.57
CA ARG A 41 10.39 -4.97 -10.54
C ARG A 41 9.77 -3.88 -9.65
N VAL A 42 10.07 -3.93 -8.37
CA VAL A 42 9.53 -3.01 -7.37
C VAL A 42 10.65 -2.43 -6.53
N VAL A 43 10.61 -1.14 -6.25
CA VAL A 43 11.42 -0.50 -5.21
C VAL A 43 10.54 -0.36 -3.96
N CYS A 44 10.92 -1.01 -2.88
CA CYS A 44 10.21 -0.89 -1.59
C CYS A 44 11.11 -1.25 -0.42
N GLY A 45 10.77 -0.75 0.77
CA GLY A 45 11.27 -1.29 2.03
C GLY A 45 10.63 -2.65 2.31
N VAL A 46 11.26 -3.45 3.16
CA VAL A 46 10.73 -4.77 3.54
C VAL A 46 10.52 -4.84 5.05
N ASP A 47 9.31 -5.16 5.46
CA ASP A 47 8.99 -5.59 6.80
C ASP A 47 9.51 -7.03 7.00
N ARG A 48 10.58 -7.20 7.76
CA ARG A 48 11.22 -8.50 7.92
C ARG A 48 10.43 -9.48 8.81
N LYS A 49 9.44 -8.98 9.55
CA LYS A 49 8.57 -9.83 10.38
C LYS A 49 7.52 -10.55 9.53
N ALA A 50 6.90 -9.85 8.58
CA ALA A 50 5.81 -10.38 7.76
C ALA A 50 6.15 -10.48 6.26
N ASN A 51 7.35 -10.08 5.84
CA ASN A 51 7.80 -10.05 4.44
C ASN A 51 6.95 -9.18 3.49
N GLY A 52 6.21 -8.23 4.06
CA GLY A 52 5.43 -7.25 3.35
C GLY A 52 6.16 -5.92 3.15
N THR A 53 5.43 -4.91 2.69
CA THR A 53 5.89 -3.54 2.57
C THR A 53 4.80 -2.55 2.99
N TRP A 54 5.18 -1.32 3.25
CA TRP A 54 4.24 -0.23 3.59
C TRP A 54 4.12 0.83 2.49
N LEU A 55 5.11 0.89 1.61
CA LEU A 55 5.20 1.80 0.48
C LEU A 55 6.14 1.20 -0.57
N GLY A 56 5.77 1.30 -1.82
CA GLY A 56 6.63 0.92 -2.93
C GLY A 56 6.19 1.54 -4.25
N VAL A 57 7.09 1.45 -5.22
CA VAL A 57 6.85 1.86 -6.61
C VAL A 57 7.30 0.74 -7.52
N ASN A 58 6.48 0.38 -8.52
CA ASN A 58 6.86 -0.61 -9.51
C ASN A 58 7.43 0.05 -10.78
N GLN A 59 8.00 -0.77 -11.66
CA GLN A 59 8.61 -0.31 -12.91
C GLN A 59 7.64 0.34 -13.91
N HIS A 60 6.32 0.20 -13.71
CA HIS A 60 5.29 0.84 -14.53
C HIS A 60 4.85 2.20 -13.98
N GLY A 61 5.46 2.66 -12.89
CA GLY A 61 5.12 3.93 -12.24
C GLY A 61 3.94 3.84 -11.27
N LEU A 62 3.43 2.64 -10.98
CA LEU A 62 2.44 2.44 -9.92
C LEU A 62 3.10 2.60 -8.55
N CYS A 63 2.59 3.50 -7.74
CA CYS A 63 2.90 3.64 -6.33
C CYS A 63 1.74 3.10 -5.48
N VAL A 64 2.06 2.27 -4.49
CA VAL A 64 1.09 1.78 -3.50
C VAL A 64 1.62 2.06 -2.10
N ALA A 65 0.76 2.60 -1.25
CA ALA A 65 1.05 2.81 0.17
C ALA A 65 -0.10 2.29 1.03
N VAL A 66 0.21 1.83 2.24
CA VAL A 66 -0.79 1.37 3.21
C VAL A 66 -0.63 2.09 4.54
N SER A 67 -1.75 2.52 5.12
CA SER A 67 -1.83 3.03 6.48
C SER A 67 -2.86 2.25 7.31
N ASN A 68 -2.69 2.25 8.62
CA ASN A 68 -3.61 1.59 9.53
C ASN A 68 -4.95 2.33 9.58
N ARG A 69 -6.02 1.58 9.74
CA ARG A 69 -7.38 2.09 9.94
C ARG A 69 -8.07 1.31 11.06
N PRO A 70 -8.85 1.95 11.94
CA PRO A 70 -9.69 1.25 12.88
C PRO A 70 -10.71 0.35 12.16
N LYS A 71 -10.94 -0.84 12.68
CA LYS A 71 -11.95 -1.81 12.23
C LYS A 71 -12.48 -2.55 13.46
N ARG A 72 -13.79 -2.68 13.59
CA ARG A 72 -14.43 -3.33 14.76
C ARG A 72 -14.28 -4.85 14.71
N ALA A 73 -14.61 -5.43 13.56
CA ALA A 73 -14.53 -6.87 13.35
C ALA A 73 -13.18 -7.23 12.70
N VAL A 74 -12.16 -7.43 13.54
CA VAL A 74 -10.84 -7.91 13.08
C VAL A 74 -10.79 -9.42 13.24
N PRO A 75 -10.42 -10.20 12.21
CA PRO A 75 -10.27 -11.65 12.33
C PRO A 75 -9.19 -12.00 13.37
N PRO A 76 -9.27 -13.19 14.03
CA PRO A 76 -8.30 -13.59 15.05
C PRO A 76 -6.86 -13.62 14.54
N GLU A 77 -6.66 -14.05 13.31
CA GLU A 77 -5.36 -14.13 12.63
C GLU A 77 -5.40 -13.35 11.31
N PRO A 78 -5.30 -12.01 11.38
CA PRO A 78 -5.42 -11.20 10.17
C PRO A 78 -4.19 -11.36 9.27
N ILE A 79 -4.42 -11.46 7.98
CA ILE A 79 -3.35 -11.40 6.98
C ILE A 79 -2.66 -10.05 7.09
N SER A 80 -1.33 -10.04 6.99
CA SER A 80 -0.54 -8.81 7.06
C SER A 80 -0.95 -7.82 5.95
N ARG A 81 -1.29 -6.60 6.35
CA ARG A 81 -1.59 -5.48 5.45
C ARG A 81 -0.43 -5.19 4.49
N GLY A 82 0.79 -5.36 4.98
CA GLY A 82 2.00 -5.18 4.17
C GLY A 82 2.17 -6.23 3.07
N LEU A 83 1.67 -7.46 3.28
CA LEU A 83 1.64 -8.48 2.22
C LEU A 83 0.67 -8.08 1.11
N LEU A 84 -0.50 -7.54 1.45
CA LEU A 84 -1.41 -7.02 0.43
C LEU A 84 -0.79 -5.83 -0.30
N CYS A 85 -0.19 -4.87 0.40
CA CYS A 85 0.53 -3.75 -0.24
C CYS A 85 1.55 -4.26 -1.27
N ARG A 86 2.34 -5.28 -0.91
CA ARG A 86 3.31 -5.91 -1.83
C ARG A 86 2.62 -6.59 -3.01
N LYS A 87 1.51 -7.29 -2.79
CA LYS A 87 0.72 -7.93 -3.85
C LYS A 87 0.17 -6.90 -4.85
N LEU A 88 -0.36 -5.79 -4.36
CA LEU A 88 -0.89 -4.71 -5.20
C LEU A 88 0.17 -4.07 -6.10
N LEU A 89 1.43 -4.01 -5.67
CA LEU A 89 2.55 -3.53 -6.48
C LEU A 89 2.85 -4.44 -7.69
N GLY A 90 2.26 -5.62 -7.77
CA GLY A 90 2.29 -6.48 -8.95
C GLY A 90 1.34 -6.06 -10.07
N ALA A 91 0.41 -5.12 -9.83
CA ALA A 91 -0.54 -4.66 -10.83
C ALA A 91 0.13 -3.79 -11.91
N ALA A 92 -0.50 -3.73 -13.08
CA ALA A 92 0.00 -2.94 -14.21
C ALA A 92 -0.18 -1.43 -14.00
N ASN A 93 -1.22 -1.02 -13.28
CA ASN A 93 -1.61 0.38 -13.07
C ASN A 93 -2.39 0.56 -11.76
N ALA A 94 -2.64 1.82 -11.37
CA ALA A 94 -3.30 2.16 -10.12
C ALA A 94 -4.78 1.74 -10.08
N ARG A 95 -5.47 1.74 -11.20
CA ARG A 95 -6.88 1.30 -11.28
C ARG A 95 -7.03 -0.19 -10.99
N ASP A 96 -6.16 -1.01 -11.57
CA ASP A 96 -6.16 -2.45 -11.35
C ASP A 96 -5.74 -2.79 -9.92
N ALA A 97 -4.73 -2.08 -9.37
CA ALA A 97 -4.34 -2.22 -7.98
C ALA A 97 -5.50 -1.89 -7.01
N ALA A 98 -6.24 -0.81 -7.28
CA ALA A 98 -7.40 -0.44 -6.45
C ALA A 98 -8.52 -1.50 -6.49
N ARG A 99 -8.82 -2.06 -7.67
CA ARG A 99 -9.79 -3.18 -7.80
C ARG A 99 -9.33 -4.40 -7.02
N MET A 100 -8.07 -4.82 -7.20
CA MET A 100 -7.49 -5.91 -6.43
C MET A 100 -7.58 -5.68 -4.93
N ALA A 101 -7.36 -4.44 -4.46
CA ALA A 101 -7.48 -4.11 -3.04
C ALA A 101 -8.91 -4.29 -2.54
N VAL A 102 -9.92 -3.85 -3.30
CA VAL A 102 -11.35 -4.04 -2.96
C VAL A 102 -11.69 -5.52 -2.86
N ASP A 103 -11.28 -6.33 -3.85
CA ASP A 103 -11.55 -7.76 -3.90
C ASP A 103 -10.91 -8.49 -2.71
N GLU A 104 -9.65 -8.23 -2.42
CA GLU A 104 -8.91 -8.83 -1.30
C GLU A 104 -9.51 -8.45 0.06
N LEU A 105 -9.82 -7.17 0.26
CA LEU A 105 -10.38 -6.68 1.52
C LEU A 105 -11.80 -7.20 1.75
N SER A 106 -12.56 -7.48 0.69
CA SER A 106 -13.90 -8.05 0.76
C SER A 106 -13.92 -9.48 1.31
N SER A 107 -12.78 -10.18 1.30
CA SER A 107 -12.64 -11.49 1.95
C SER A 107 -12.81 -11.44 3.47
N GLY A 108 -12.65 -10.26 4.09
CA GLY A 108 -12.72 -10.07 5.54
C GLY A 108 -11.47 -10.49 6.32
N ASN A 109 -10.46 -11.06 5.67
CA ASN A 109 -9.28 -11.66 6.30
C ASN A 109 -8.22 -10.66 6.76
N TYR A 110 -8.46 -9.36 6.61
CA TYR A 110 -7.50 -8.30 6.94
C TYR A 110 -7.96 -7.44 8.13
N ALA A 111 -7.02 -6.98 8.92
CA ALA A 111 -7.24 -5.86 9.82
C ALA A 111 -7.48 -4.57 9.02
N GLY A 112 -8.05 -3.55 9.66
CA GLY A 112 -8.38 -2.29 9.00
C GLY A 112 -7.16 -1.58 8.40
N ALA A 113 -7.30 -1.12 7.16
CA ALA A 113 -6.25 -0.41 6.44
C ALA A 113 -6.83 0.55 5.39
N ASN A 114 -6.07 1.57 5.04
CA ASN A 114 -6.29 2.38 3.84
C ASN A 114 -5.15 2.06 2.85
N TYR A 115 -5.50 1.80 1.60
CA TYR A 115 -4.54 1.61 0.52
C TYR A 115 -4.64 2.76 -0.46
N VAL A 116 -3.53 3.47 -0.65
CA VAL A 116 -3.40 4.48 -1.71
C VAL A 116 -2.78 3.79 -2.91
N CYS A 117 -3.47 3.83 -4.05
CA CYS A 117 -2.98 3.32 -5.32
C CYS A 117 -2.94 4.50 -6.29
N VAL A 118 -1.76 4.86 -6.77
CA VAL A 118 -1.58 6.04 -7.63
C VAL A 118 -0.52 5.79 -8.71
N ASP A 119 -0.80 6.26 -9.91
CA ASP A 119 0.14 6.41 -11.02
C ASP A 119 -0.04 7.79 -11.68
N ALA A 120 0.63 8.07 -12.77
CA ALA A 120 0.56 9.39 -13.41
C ALA A 120 -0.85 9.77 -13.90
N SER A 121 -1.75 8.80 -14.11
CA SER A 121 -3.07 9.01 -14.72
C SER A 121 -4.25 8.77 -13.79
N TYR A 122 -4.04 8.07 -12.68
CA TYR A 122 -5.12 7.67 -11.78
C TYR A 122 -4.66 7.64 -10.32
N ALA A 123 -5.55 8.10 -9.43
CA ALA A 123 -5.33 8.00 -7.99
C ALA A 123 -6.62 7.50 -7.31
N ALA A 124 -6.47 6.57 -6.40
CA ALA A 124 -7.55 6.05 -5.56
C ALA A 124 -7.09 5.76 -4.16
N VAL A 125 -8.00 5.91 -3.21
CA VAL A 125 -7.84 5.42 -1.84
C VAL A 125 -8.91 4.37 -1.59
N VAL A 126 -8.48 3.16 -1.26
CA VAL A 126 -9.39 2.07 -0.87
C VAL A 126 -9.43 1.99 0.65
N TYR A 127 -10.58 2.24 1.22
CA TYR A 127 -10.81 2.22 2.66
C TYR A 127 -11.27 0.84 3.10
N GLY A 128 -10.39 0.08 3.74
CA GLY A 128 -10.66 -1.25 4.29
C GLY A 128 -11.01 -1.18 5.78
N GLY A 129 -12.18 -0.65 6.10
CA GLY A 129 -12.75 -0.64 7.45
C GLY A 129 -13.83 -1.69 7.65
N ASP A 130 -14.88 -1.35 8.42
CA ASP A 130 -16.08 -2.20 8.58
C ASP A 130 -16.90 -2.28 7.29
N SER A 131 -16.75 -1.32 6.39
CA SER A 131 -17.20 -1.35 5.00
C SER A 131 -16.02 -1.02 4.07
N ILE A 132 -16.03 -1.62 2.89
CA ILE A 132 -15.03 -1.36 1.85
C ILE A 132 -15.57 -0.29 0.91
N ARG A 133 -14.76 0.71 0.59
CA ARG A 133 -15.12 1.78 -0.33
C ARG A 133 -13.89 2.43 -0.94
#